data_f768fcf512698d5fe787485d64a9f27f
#
_entry.id   f768fcf512698d5fe787485d64a9f27f
#
_cell.length_a   1.000
_cell.length_b   1.000
_cell.length_c   1.000
_cell.angle_alpha   90.00
_cell.angle_beta   90.00
_cell.angle_gamma   90.00
#
_symmetry.space_group_name_H-M   'P 1'
#
loop_
_entity.id
_entity.type
_entity.pdbx_description
1 polymer ?
#
loop_
_entity_poly.entity_id
_entity_poly.type
_entity_poly.pdbx_seq_one_letter_code
_entity_poly.pdbx_strand_id
1 'polypeptide(L)'
;MIIHDDGIALAADLETPEGAGGPCPLVILLHGFSSARNRTHTLQTAAAMREEGFATLRFDLYGHGESGGEFGKHTLYKWISNTLAVIDHARGMGYTDLYLSGHSQGGLVAALVAGMEPDRIRGLVLRTPAFMIPRCAREGNLLGFRFDPENVPDSVPALNGLTLDGNYIRVAQAIRAEETAVRFKGPVLILHGDEDDVVPLEDSQRMAALYADCELAVMRGETHHYDRCPEEMLDLIRAFCRRIMP
;
A
#
# COMPACT_ATOMS: atom_id res chain seq x y z
N MET A 1 7.46 -17.18 5.49
CA MET A 1 6.59 -18.16 4.79
C MET A 1 6.53 -17.82 3.30
N ILE A 2 6.03 -18.73 2.47
CA ILE A 2 5.83 -18.47 1.02
C ILE A 2 4.33 -18.58 0.72
N ILE A 3 3.82 -17.59 0.00
CA ILE A 3 2.45 -17.54 -0.52
C ILE A 3 2.55 -17.59 -2.05
N HIS A 4 1.67 -18.30 -2.73
CA HIS A 4 1.71 -18.42 -4.19
C HIS A 4 0.59 -17.63 -4.85
N ASP A 5 0.93 -16.87 -5.91
CA ASP A 5 0.00 -16.17 -6.80
C ASP A 5 0.40 -16.45 -8.25
N ASP A 6 -0.42 -17.19 -8.99
CA ASP A 6 -0.22 -17.55 -10.40
C ASP A 6 1.22 -18.03 -10.73
N GLY A 7 1.72 -18.96 -9.92
CA GLY A 7 3.07 -19.51 -10.06
C GLY A 7 4.22 -18.65 -9.51
N ILE A 8 3.92 -17.44 -9.01
CA ILE A 8 4.89 -16.57 -8.36
C ILE A 8 4.93 -16.85 -6.86
N ALA A 9 6.12 -17.05 -6.33
CA ALA A 9 6.36 -17.20 -4.88
C ALA A 9 6.49 -15.81 -4.25
N LEU A 10 5.64 -15.50 -3.28
CA LEU A 10 5.65 -14.27 -2.50
C LEU A 10 6.24 -14.57 -1.12
N ALA A 11 7.37 -13.94 -0.79
CA ALA A 11 7.98 -14.04 0.53
C ALA A 11 7.20 -13.21 1.54
N ALA A 12 6.81 -13.82 2.66
CA ALA A 12 5.97 -13.18 3.67
C ALA A 12 6.38 -13.55 5.10
N ASP A 13 6.14 -12.62 6.02
CA ASP A 13 6.35 -12.77 7.46
C ASP A 13 5.04 -12.48 8.19
N LEU A 14 4.54 -13.48 8.91
CA LEU A 14 3.39 -13.38 9.80
C LEU A 14 3.88 -13.30 11.25
N GLU A 15 3.45 -12.29 11.97
CA GLU A 15 3.77 -12.11 13.39
C GLU A 15 2.48 -11.78 14.16
N THR A 16 2.33 -12.41 15.31
CA THR A 16 1.17 -12.22 16.19
C THR A 16 1.53 -11.33 17.39
N PRO A 17 0.54 -10.67 18.02
CA PRO A 17 0.75 -9.96 19.27
C PRO A 17 1.31 -10.89 20.35
N GLU A 18 2.12 -10.36 21.25
CA GLU A 18 2.65 -11.12 22.38
C GLU A 18 1.51 -11.59 23.29
N GLY A 19 1.50 -12.87 23.65
CA GLY A 19 0.46 -13.47 24.50
C GLY A 19 -0.88 -13.74 23.83
N ALA A 20 -1.00 -13.55 22.51
CA ALA A 20 -2.24 -13.85 21.79
C ALA A 20 -2.56 -15.35 21.85
N GLY A 21 -3.59 -15.71 22.64
CA GLY A 21 -4.08 -17.08 22.80
C GLY A 21 -5.33 -17.41 21.97
N GLY A 22 -5.71 -16.55 21.01
CA GLY A 22 -6.94 -16.67 20.23
C GLY A 22 -6.96 -15.86 18.94
N PRO A 23 -8.09 -15.85 18.22
CA PRO A 23 -8.25 -15.07 17.02
C PRO A 23 -8.02 -13.58 17.30
N CYS A 24 -7.17 -12.93 16.52
CA CYS A 24 -6.96 -11.49 16.56
C CYS A 24 -7.14 -10.92 15.15
N PRO A 25 -7.47 -9.64 15.00
CA PRO A 25 -7.52 -9.01 13.68
C PRO A 25 -6.13 -9.02 13.02
N LEU A 26 -6.10 -9.07 11.69
CA LEU A 26 -4.85 -9.13 10.91
C LEU A 26 -4.73 -7.89 10.03
N VAL A 27 -3.58 -7.22 10.11
CA VAL A 27 -3.20 -6.20 9.14
C VAL A 27 -2.22 -6.79 8.12
N ILE A 28 -2.54 -6.66 6.84
CA ILE A 28 -1.65 -6.99 5.72
C ILE A 28 -0.94 -5.70 5.29
N LEU A 29 0.40 -5.71 5.27
CA LEU A 29 1.21 -4.52 5.00
C LEU A 29 1.86 -4.61 3.61
N LEU A 30 1.63 -3.56 2.81
CA LEU A 30 2.14 -3.39 1.46
C LEU A 30 3.25 -2.32 1.45
N HIS A 31 4.42 -2.68 0.97
CA HIS A 31 5.53 -1.73 0.80
C HIS A 31 5.36 -0.84 -0.44
N GLY A 32 6.18 0.21 -0.56
CA GLY A 32 6.20 1.12 -1.71
C GLY A 32 7.04 0.61 -2.87
N PHE A 33 7.09 1.42 -3.94
CA PHE A 33 7.94 1.21 -5.11
C PHE A 33 9.41 1.08 -4.71
N SER A 34 10.15 0.16 -5.31
CA SER A 34 11.56 -0.14 -5.02
C SER A 34 11.89 -0.42 -3.53
N SER A 35 10.91 -0.88 -2.75
CA SER A 35 11.01 -1.19 -1.32
C SER A 35 10.88 -2.70 -1.07
N ALA A 36 10.74 -3.10 0.19
CA ALA A 36 10.55 -4.49 0.61
C ALA A 36 9.87 -4.57 1.97
N ARG A 37 9.36 -5.77 2.34
CA ARG A 37 8.67 -6.06 3.59
C ARG A 37 9.48 -5.81 4.87
N ASN A 38 10.81 -5.79 4.76
CA ASN A 38 11.74 -5.68 5.88
C ASN A 38 12.36 -4.27 6.04
N ARG A 39 11.84 -3.25 5.35
CA ARG A 39 12.29 -1.87 5.53
C ARG A 39 11.89 -1.32 6.89
N THR A 40 12.75 -0.49 7.47
CA THR A 40 12.61 0.04 8.84
C THR A 40 11.21 0.57 9.12
N HIS A 41 10.68 1.47 8.30
CA HIS A 41 9.35 2.05 8.48
C HIS A 41 8.21 1.01 8.38
N THR A 42 8.37 -0.07 7.60
CA THR A 42 7.40 -1.17 7.53
C THR A 42 7.44 -2.01 8.80
N LEU A 43 8.64 -2.31 9.30
CA LEU A 43 8.84 -3.04 10.56
C LEU A 43 8.29 -2.27 11.76
N GLN A 44 8.58 -0.97 11.85
CA GLN A 44 8.06 -0.09 12.91
C GLN A 44 6.53 0.00 12.89
N THR A 45 5.93 0.19 11.70
CA THR A 45 4.47 0.19 11.54
C THR A 45 3.86 -1.13 11.99
N ALA A 46 4.43 -2.26 11.58
CA ALA A 46 3.95 -3.58 12.00
C ALA A 46 4.09 -3.77 13.52
N ALA A 47 5.18 -3.33 14.12
CA ALA A 47 5.38 -3.40 15.56
C ALA A 47 4.31 -2.57 16.31
N ALA A 48 4.09 -1.32 15.92
CA ALA A 48 3.07 -0.46 16.51
C ALA A 48 1.66 -1.06 16.42
N MET A 49 1.31 -1.70 15.31
CA MET A 49 0.02 -2.38 15.16
C MET A 49 -0.07 -3.64 16.04
N ARG A 50 1.03 -4.39 16.22
CA ARG A 50 1.04 -5.54 17.15
C ARG A 50 0.90 -5.13 18.61
N GLU A 51 1.49 -4.01 19.00
CA GLU A 51 1.29 -3.43 20.34
C GLU A 51 -0.18 -3.13 20.65
N GLU A 52 -0.97 -2.82 19.61
CA GLU A 52 -2.42 -2.58 19.70
C GLU A 52 -3.26 -3.86 19.45
N GLY A 53 -2.65 -5.05 19.47
CA GLY A 53 -3.35 -6.33 19.44
C GLY A 53 -3.63 -6.93 18.05
N PHE A 54 -3.12 -6.34 16.96
CA PHE A 54 -3.27 -6.90 15.63
C PHE A 54 -2.17 -7.92 15.32
N ALA A 55 -2.50 -9.02 14.65
CA ALA A 55 -1.51 -9.77 13.90
C ALA A 55 -1.07 -8.93 12.68
N THR A 56 0.15 -9.15 12.22
CA THR A 56 0.67 -8.44 11.03
C THR A 56 1.26 -9.43 10.04
N LEU A 57 0.89 -9.29 8.76
CA LEU A 57 1.46 -10.03 7.66
C LEU A 57 2.10 -9.04 6.69
N ARG A 58 3.42 -9.07 6.64
CA ARG A 58 4.24 -8.27 5.72
C ARG A 58 4.70 -9.17 4.59
N PHE A 59 4.65 -8.72 3.35
CA PHE A 59 5.11 -9.53 2.22
C PHE A 59 5.80 -8.67 1.17
N ASP A 60 6.68 -9.29 0.40
CA ASP A 60 7.28 -8.67 -0.77
C ASP A 60 6.36 -8.85 -1.98
N LEU A 61 6.05 -7.75 -2.64
CA LEU A 61 5.23 -7.74 -3.85
C LEU A 61 6.06 -8.22 -5.06
N TYR A 62 5.40 -8.61 -6.15
CA TYR A 62 6.01 -9.10 -7.38
C TYR A 62 7.24 -8.28 -7.79
N GLY A 63 8.36 -8.96 -8.05
CA GLY A 63 9.61 -8.37 -8.51
C GLY A 63 10.38 -7.56 -7.47
N HIS A 64 10.02 -7.69 -6.18
CA HIS A 64 10.65 -6.97 -5.08
C HIS A 64 11.11 -7.93 -3.97
N GLY A 65 12.11 -7.49 -3.21
CA GLY A 65 12.63 -8.22 -2.07
C GLY A 65 13.05 -9.64 -2.42
N GLU A 66 12.49 -10.62 -1.71
CA GLU A 66 12.73 -12.06 -1.91
C GLU A 66 11.61 -12.75 -2.68
N SER A 67 10.60 -12.00 -3.14
CA SER A 67 9.52 -12.54 -3.97
C SER A 67 9.97 -12.76 -5.41
N GLY A 68 9.31 -13.70 -6.07
CA GLY A 68 9.55 -14.01 -7.48
C GLY A 68 9.13 -12.86 -8.41
N GLY A 69 9.49 -13.02 -9.68
CA GLY A 69 9.25 -12.03 -10.73
C GLY A 69 10.45 -11.12 -10.98
N GLU A 70 10.31 -10.28 -11.98
CA GLU A 70 11.33 -9.32 -12.38
C GLU A 70 10.85 -7.90 -12.07
N PHE A 71 11.69 -7.08 -11.43
CA PHE A 71 11.34 -5.70 -11.09
C PHE A 71 10.80 -4.93 -12.30
N GLY A 72 11.49 -5.00 -13.44
CA GLY A 72 11.07 -4.30 -14.65
C GLY A 72 9.69 -4.67 -15.18
N LYS A 73 9.19 -5.84 -14.83
CA LYS A 73 7.90 -6.37 -15.30
C LYS A 73 6.76 -6.24 -14.30
N HIS A 74 6.98 -5.60 -13.13
CA HIS A 74 5.87 -5.39 -12.21
C HIS A 74 4.86 -4.39 -12.78
N THR A 75 3.61 -4.50 -12.37
CA THR A 75 2.53 -3.57 -12.69
C THR A 75 1.60 -3.44 -11.49
N LEU A 76 0.78 -2.39 -11.47
CA LEU A 76 -0.25 -2.26 -10.42
C LEU A 76 -1.22 -3.45 -10.40
N TYR A 77 -1.55 -4.04 -11.56
CA TYR A 77 -2.41 -5.24 -11.59
C TYR A 77 -1.74 -6.47 -10.95
N LYS A 78 -0.44 -6.68 -11.17
CA LYS A 78 0.28 -7.77 -10.50
C LYS A 78 0.30 -7.58 -8.98
N TRP A 79 0.49 -6.36 -8.51
CA TRP A 79 0.45 -6.05 -7.09
C TRP A 79 -0.95 -6.20 -6.48
N ILE A 80 -2.00 -5.84 -7.22
CA ILE A 80 -3.39 -6.11 -6.83
C ILE A 80 -3.62 -7.62 -6.71
N SER A 81 -3.22 -8.42 -7.72
CA SER A 81 -3.32 -9.88 -7.71
C SER A 81 -2.60 -10.48 -6.51
N ASN A 82 -1.34 -10.09 -6.27
CA ASN A 82 -0.58 -10.55 -5.12
C ASN A 82 -1.30 -10.26 -3.79
N THR A 83 -1.87 -9.06 -3.66
CA THR A 83 -2.58 -8.66 -2.44
C THR A 83 -3.83 -9.50 -2.23
N LEU A 84 -4.58 -9.77 -3.30
CA LEU A 84 -5.76 -10.66 -3.25
C LEU A 84 -5.37 -12.08 -2.86
N ALA A 85 -4.29 -12.64 -3.43
CA ALA A 85 -3.79 -13.95 -3.06
C ALA A 85 -3.36 -14.03 -1.59
N VAL A 86 -2.73 -12.97 -1.06
CA VAL A 86 -2.36 -12.87 0.36
C VAL A 86 -3.61 -12.79 1.25
N ILE A 87 -4.65 -12.04 0.85
CA ILE A 87 -5.94 -12.00 1.54
C ILE A 87 -6.60 -13.38 1.57
N ASP A 88 -6.61 -14.10 0.44
CA ASP A 88 -7.18 -15.46 0.37
C ASP A 88 -6.40 -16.43 1.27
N HIS A 89 -5.08 -16.35 1.27
CA HIS A 89 -4.22 -17.14 2.13
C HIS A 89 -4.50 -16.87 3.63
N ALA A 90 -4.60 -15.59 4.02
CA ALA A 90 -4.91 -15.18 5.39
C ALA A 90 -6.28 -15.71 5.84
N ARG A 91 -7.27 -15.63 4.98
CA ARG A 91 -8.60 -16.22 5.24
C ARG A 91 -8.56 -17.74 5.38
N GLY A 92 -7.75 -18.41 4.55
CA GLY A 92 -7.49 -19.85 4.64
C GLY A 92 -6.85 -20.25 5.97
N MET A 93 -6.10 -19.35 6.61
CA MET A 93 -5.55 -19.53 7.96
C MET A 93 -6.55 -19.22 9.09
N GLY A 94 -7.77 -18.75 8.76
CA GLY A 94 -8.83 -18.45 9.72
C GLY A 94 -8.95 -16.99 10.13
N TYR A 95 -8.15 -16.06 9.56
CA TYR A 95 -8.32 -14.63 9.81
C TYR A 95 -9.55 -14.10 9.09
N THR A 96 -10.51 -13.54 9.81
CA THR A 96 -11.77 -12.99 9.27
C THR A 96 -11.81 -11.47 9.28
N ASP A 97 -11.18 -10.84 10.26
CA ASP A 97 -11.10 -9.39 10.41
C ASP A 97 -9.78 -8.90 9.82
N LEU A 98 -9.83 -8.52 8.54
CA LEU A 98 -8.66 -8.13 7.75
C LEU A 98 -8.62 -6.62 7.54
N TYR A 99 -7.44 -6.07 7.72
CA TYR A 99 -7.10 -4.66 7.50
C TYR A 99 -5.95 -4.56 6.51
N LEU A 100 -5.87 -3.46 5.76
CA LEU A 100 -4.73 -3.20 4.89
C LEU A 100 -3.97 -1.96 5.35
N SER A 101 -2.66 -2.03 5.31
CA SER A 101 -1.78 -0.88 5.49
C SER A 101 -0.83 -0.79 4.31
N GLY A 102 -0.72 0.38 3.68
CA GLY A 102 0.17 0.55 2.52
C GLY A 102 0.92 1.86 2.52
N HIS A 103 2.15 1.85 2.01
CA HIS A 103 2.98 3.03 1.82
C HIS A 103 3.14 3.35 0.33
N SER A 104 2.99 4.61 -0.07
CA SER A 104 3.24 5.07 -1.44
C SER A 104 2.45 4.27 -2.48
N GLN A 105 3.09 3.61 -3.45
CA GLN A 105 2.43 2.71 -4.40
C GLN A 105 1.66 1.58 -3.71
N GLY A 106 2.19 1.01 -2.62
CA GLY A 106 1.48 0.02 -1.81
C GLY A 106 0.21 0.59 -1.17
N GLY A 107 0.21 1.89 -0.82
CA GLY A 107 -0.98 2.60 -0.34
C GLY A 107 -2.06 2.73 -1.43
N LEU A 108 -1.68 3.06 -2.65
CA LEU A 108 -2.60 3.04 -3.80
C LEU A 108 -3.20 1.64 -4.01
N VAL A 109 -2.36 0.59 -4.00
CA VAL A 109 -2.82 -0.79 -4.19
C VAL A 109 -3.76 -1.22 -3.06
N ALA A 110 -3.43 -0.92 -1.80
CA ALA A 110 -4.30 -1.22 -0.65
C ALA A 110 -5.68 -0.56 -0.80
N ALA A 111 -5.72 0.71 -1.21
CA ALA A 111 -6.96 1.44 -1.44
C ALA A 111 -7.79 0.83 -2.59
N LEU A 112 -7.14 0.44 -3.69
CA LEU A 112 -7.80 -0.21 -4.83
C LEU A 112 -8.39 -1.57 -4.43
N VAL A 113 -7.61 -2.40 -3.75
CA VAL A 113 -8.06 -3.74 -3.30
C VAL A 113 -9.23 -3.62 -2.32
N ALA A 114 -9.18 -2.70 -1.37
CA ALA A 114 -10.30 -2.47 -0.45
C ALA A 114 -11.56 -2.01 -1.19
N GLY A 115 -11.42 -1.18 -2.22
CA GLY A 115 -12.56 -0.76 -3.05
C GLY A 115 -13.09 -1.85 -3.99
N MET A 116 -12.26 -2.84 -4.37
CA MET A 116 -12.67 -4.01 -5.15
C MET A 116 -13.35 -5.08 -4.28
N GLU A 117 -12.91 -5.23 -3.05
CA GLU A 117 -13.37 -6.25 -2.10
C GLU A 117 -13.84 -5.63 -0.77
N PRO A 118 -14.81 -4.67 -0.81
CA PRO A 118 -15.13 -3.84 0.35
C PRO A 118 -15.67 -4.63 1.55
N ASP A 119 -16.30 -5.78 1.31
CA ASP A 119 -16.86 -6.62 2.36
C ASP A 119 -15.81 -7.49 3.07
N ARG A 120 -14.61 -7.59 2.50
CA ARG A 120 -13.52 -8.43 3.03
C ARG A 120 -12.55 -7.64 3.92
N ILE A 121 -12.60 -6.30 3.87
CA ILE A 121 -11.66 -5.40 4.54
C ILE A 121 -12.41 -4.57 5.57
N ARG A 122 -11.85 -4.44 6.77
CA ARG A 122 -12.44 -3.72 7.90
C ARG A 122 -11.93 -2.28 8.06
N GLY A 123 -10.71 -1.99 7.61
CA GLY A 123 -10.12 -0.65 7.73
C GLY A 123 -8.82 -0.52 6.94
N LEU A 124 -8.42 0.73 6.70
CA LEU A 124 -7.23 1.10 5.92
C LEU A 124 -6.32 2.06 6.70
N VAL A 125 -5.01 1.82 6.63
CA VAL A 125 -3.97 2.78 7.01
C VAL A 125 -3.09 3.07 5.80
N LEU A 126 -3.23 4.26 5.22
CA LEU A 126 -2.57 4.68 4.00
C LEU A 126 -1.51 5.74 4.33
N ARG A 127 -0.25 5.44 4.08
CA ARG A 127 0.87 6.36 4.30
C ARG A 127 1.33 6.93 2.97
N THR A 128 1.20 8.25 2.79
CA THR A 128 1.51 8.95 1.53
C THR A 128 1.11 8.15 0.29
N PRO A 129 -0.19 7.76 0.15
CA PRO A 129 -0.63 6.88 -0.92
C PRO A 129 -0.47 7.55 -2.29
N ALA A 130 0.17 6.86 -3.24
CA ALA A 130 0.52 7.42 -4.55
C ALA A 130 -0.67 7.47 -5.52
N PHE A 131 -1.76 8.13 -5.13
CA PHE A 131 -2.98 8.25 -5.95
C PHE A 131 -2.75 8.98 -7.29
N MET A 132 -1.65 9.77 -7.40
CA MET A 132 -1.31 10.47 -8.63
C MET A 132 -0.89 9.52 -9.76
N ILE A 133 -0.44 8.28 -9.51
CA ILE A 133 0.13 7.39 -10.52
C ILE A 133 -0.75 7.24 -11.77
N PRO A 134 -2.06 6.91 -11.68
CA PRO A 134 -2.90 6.79 -12.86
C PRO A 134 -3.09 8.09 -13.66
N ARG A 135 -3.19 9.22 -12.98
CA ARG A 135 -3.29 10.53 -13.60
C ARG A 135 -2.00 10.89 -14.32
N CYS A 136 -0.86 10.80 -13.64
CA CYS A 136 0.47 11.07 -14.21
C CYS A 136 0.77 10.16 -15.41
N ALA A 137 0.36 8.89 -15.38
CA ALA A 137 0.49 7.98 -16.51
C ALA A 137 -0.33 8.43 -17.73
N ARG A 138 -1.54 8.95 -17.55
CA ARG A 138 -2.39 9.50 -18.63
C ARG A 138 -1.87 10.84 -19.15
N GLU A 139 -1.22 11.63 -18.30
CA GLU A 139 -0.65 12.93 -18.65
C GLU A 139 0.76 12.81 -19.31
N GLY A 140 1.32 11.60 -19.39
CA GLY A 140 2.65 11.36 -19.98
C GLY A 140 3.80 11.88 -19.11
N ASN A 141 3.62 11.93 -17.79
CA ASN A 141 4.64 12.38 -16.84
C ASN A 141 4.61 11.50 -15.58
N LEU A 142 5.40 10.46 -15.53
CA LEU A 142 5.44 9.52 -14.41
C LEU A 142 6.87 9.20 -14.02
N LEU A 143 7.16 9.10 -12.71
CA LEU A 143 8.49 8.79 -12.17
C LEU A 143 9.59 9.79 -12.59
N GLY A 144 9.22 11.04 -12.87
CA GLY A 144 10.15 12.06 -13.36
C GLY A 144 10.48 11.94 -14.85
N PHE A 145 9.88 11.00 -15.57
CA PHE A 145 10.07 10.77 -16.99
C PHE A 145 8.85 11.27 -17.79
N ARG A 146 9.11 11.97 -18.89
CA ARG A 146 8.09 12.44 -19.84
C ARG A 146 8.05 11.54 -21.07
N PHE A 147 6.85 11.19 -21.51
CA PHE A 147 6.60 10.33 -22.65
C PHE A 147 5.28 10.73 -23.35
N ASP A 148 5.12 10.29 -24.58
CA ASP A 148 3.84 10.39 -25.27
C ASP A 148 2.84 9.37 -24.68
N PRO A 149 1.74 9.80 -24.02
CA PRO A 149 0.79 8.89 -23.39
C PRO A 149 0.02 8.02 -24.40
N GLU A 150 -0.08 8.43 -25.65
CA GLU A 150 -0.71 7.65 -26.72
C GLU A 150 0.26 6.65 -27.36
N ASN A 151 1.57 6.87 -27.20
CA ASN A 151 2.62 6.02 -27.75
C ASN A 151 3.67 5.67 -26.68
N VAL A 152 3.23 4.96 -25.64
CA VAL A 152 4.07 4.57 -24.49
C VAL A 152 5.26 3.72 -24.96
N PRO A 153 6.52 4.08 -24.67
CA PRO A 153 7.70 3.30 -25.01
C PRO A 153 7.66 1.89 -24.41
N ASP A 154 8.34 0.94 -25.02
CA ASP A 154 8.40 -0.44 -24.49
C ASP A 154 9.14 -0.53 -23.16
N SER A 155 10.03 0.43 -22.89
CA SER A 155 10.82 0.50 -21.66
C SER A 155 11.04 1.96 -21.26
N VAL A 156 10.96 2.24 -19.96
CA VAL A 156 11.16 3.58 -19.41
C VAL A 156 12.13 3.53 -18.23
N PRO A 157 12.94 4.59 -18.04
CA PRO A 157 13.78 4.70 -16.86
C PRO A 157 12.91 4.82 -15.59
N ALA A 158 13.40 4.26 -14.51
CA ALA A 158 12.81 4.35 -13.20
C ALA A 158 13.83 4.91 -12.18
N LEU A 159 13.40 5.08 -10.94
CA LEU A 159 14.26 5.57 -9.86
C LEU A 159 15.50 4.67 -9.68
N ASN A 160 16.61 5.26 -9.24
CA ASN A 160 17.85 4.56 -8.90
C ASN A 160 18.47 3.76 -10.07
N GLY A 161 18.30 4.20 -11.31
CA GLY A 161 18.84 3.53 -12.49
C GLY A 161 18.13 2.23 -12.87
N LEU A 162 17.01 1.95 -12.26
CA LEU A 162 16.14 0.83 -12.61
C LEU A 162 15.39 1.12 -13.92
N THR A 163 14.87 0.09 -14.55
CA THR A 163 14.08 0.18 -15.78
C THR A 163 12.76 -0.54 -15.60
N LEU A 164 11.68 0.06 -16.08
CA LEU A 164 10.36 -0.54 -16.15
C LEU A 164 9.96 -0.84 -17.58
N ASP A 165 9.28 -1.95 -17.77
CA ASP A 165 8.50 -2.23 -18.99
C ASP A 165 7.40 -1.18 -19.14
N GLY A 166 7.18 -0.67 -20.35
CA GLY A 166 6.13 0.30 -20.64
C GLY A 166 4.72 -0.19 -20.30
N ASN A 167 4.56 -1.50 -20.11
CA ASN A 167 3.32 -2.08 -19.64
C ASN A 167 2.91 -1.60 -18.23
N TYR A 168 3.87 -1.21 -17.38
CA TYR A 168 3.57 -0.54 -16.12
C TYR A 168 2.73 0.72 -16.34
N ILE A 169 3.12 1.55 -17.30
CA ILE A 169 2.42 2.80 -17.65
C ILE A 169 1.05 2.49 -18.26
N ARG A 170 0.98 1.57 -19.23
CA ARG A 170 -0.29 1.19 -19.90
C ARG A 170 -1.31 0.67 -18.90
N VAL A 171 -0.88 -0.14 -17.92
CA VAL A 171 -1.73 -0.60 -16.83
C VAL A 171 -2.16 0.55 -15.93
N ALA A 172 -1.23 1.45 -15.56
CA ALA A 172 -1.56 2.60 -14.73
C ALA A 172 -2.58 3.54 -15.40
N GLN A 173 -2.45 3.77 -16.72
CA GLN A 173 -3.43 4.56 -17.50
C GLN A 173 -4.85 4.00 -17.42
N ALA A 174 -5.01 2.68 -17.37
CA ALA A 174 -6.31 2.01 -17.32
C ALA A 174 -6.97 2.06 -15.93
N ILE A 175 -6.23 2.36 -14.87
CA ILE A 175 -6.76 2.35 -13.50
C ILE A 175 -7.62 3.58 -13.22
N ARG A 176 -8.79 3.35 -12.65
CA ARG A 176 -9.75 4.35 -12.16
C ARG A 176 -9.67 4.41 -10.63
N ALA A 177 -8.58 5.04 -10.12
CA ALA A 177 -8.25 4.97 -8.70
C ALA A 177 -9.34 5.54 -7.79
N GLU A 178 -9.82 6.76 -8.08
CA GLU A 178 -10.84 7.42 -7.28
C GLU A 178 -12.15 6.63 -7.27
N GLU A 179 -12.65 6.27 -8.46
CA GLU A 179 -13.92 5.53 -8.63
C GLU A 179 -13.89 4.16 -7.93
N THR A 180 -12.72 3.52 -7.88
CA THR A 180 -12.57 2.21 -7.26
C THR A 180 -12.40 2.32 -5.75
N ALA A 181 -11.44 3.12 -5.29
CA ALA A 181 -11.09 3.21 -3.87
C ALA A 181 -12.26 3.69 -2.99
N VAL A 182 -13.08 4.63 -3.46
CA VAL A 182 -14.22 5.19 -2.70
C VAL A 182 -15.42 4.23 -2.53
N ARG A 183 -15.36 3.05 -3.15
CA ARG A 183 -16.34 1.99 -2.89
C ARG A 183 -16.16 1.39 -1.50
N PHE A 184 -14.97 1.44 -0.96
CA PHE A 184 -14.72 1.09 0.43
C PHE A 184 -15.40 2.12 1.35
N LYS A 185 -16.16 1.65 2.35
CA LYS A 185 -16.97 2.49 3.26
C LYS A 185 -16.54 2.39 4.72
N GLY A 186 -15.60 1.50 5.01
CA GLY A 186 -15.03 1.38 6.35
C GLY A 186 -14.07 2.54 6.68
N PRO A 187 -13.54 2.55 7.92
CA PRO A 187 -12.64 3.60 8.39
C PRO A 187 -11.31 3.61 7.63
N VAL A 188 -10.86 4.81 7.27
CA VAL A 188 -9.60 5.08 6.57
C VAL A 188 -8.79 6.10 7.37
N LEU A 189 -7.53 5.80 7.63
CA LEU A 189 -6.52 6.76 8.05
C LEU A 189 -5.59 7.03 6.88
N ILE A 190 -5.47 8.30 6.47
CA ILE A 190 -4.42 8.76 5.56
C ILE A 190 -3.42 9.60 6.35
N LEU A 191 -2.16 9.22 6.30
CA LEU A 191 -1.03 9.98 6.83
C LEU A 191 -0.25 10.59 5.68
N HIS A 192 0.11 11.88 5.75
CA HIS A 192 0.88 12.54 4.69
C HIS A 192 1.75 13.66 5.25
N GLY A 193 3.03 13.66 4.89
CA GLY A 193 3.94 14.75 5.23
C GLY A 193 3.72 15.97 4.35
N ASP A 194 3.74 17.17 4.89
CA ASP A 194 3.56 18.40 4.10
C ASP A 194 4.82 18.83 3.32
N GLU A 195 5.96 18.17 3.59
CA GLU A 195 7.21 18.29 2.82
C GLU A 195 7.51 17.05 1.97
N ASP A 196 6.47 16.28 1.60
CA ASP A 196 6.60 15.15 0.66
C ASP A 196 6.83 15.67 -0.76
N ASP A 197 8.04 15.43 -1.28
CA ASP A 197 8.48 15.85 -2.63
C ASP A 197 8.24 14.77 -3.72
N VAL A 198 7.68 13.62 -3.33
CA VAL A 198 7.41 12.47 -4.22
C VAL A 198 5.94 12.37 -4.58
N VAL A 199 5.06 12.45 -3.58
CA VAL A 199 3.61 12.34 -3.75
C VAL A 199 2.96 13.66 -3.32
N PRO A 200 2.22 14.34 -4.21
CA PRO A 200 1.54 15.58 -3.85
C PRO A 200 0.50 15.39 -2.73
N LEU A 201 0.56 16.22 -1.68
CA LEU A 201 -0.39 16.21 -0.56
C LEU A 201 -1.84 16.40 -1.04
N GLU A 202 -2.03 17.18 -2.09
CA GLU A 202 -3.35 17.47 -2.69
C GLU A 202 -4.08 16.20 -3.14
N ASP A 203 -3.35 15.17 -3.56
CA ASP A 203 -3.96 13.89 -3.95
C ASP A 203 -4.55 13.17 -2.72
N SER A 204 -3.88 13.22 -1.58
CA SER A 204 -4.41 12.70 -0.31
C SER A 204 -5.59 13.53 0.21
N GLN A 205 -5.51 14.86 0.14
CA GLN A 205 -6.61 15.75 0.52
C GLN A 205 -7.87 15.50 -0.32
N ARG A 206 -7.70 15.35 -1.64
CA ARG A 206 -8.80 15.02 -2.55
C ARG A 206 -9.43 13.67 -2.22
N MET A 207 -8.61 12.64 -2.01
CA MET A 207 -9.10 11.31 -1.67
C MET A 207 -9.78 11.26 -0.30
N ALA A 208 -9.25 11.95 0.70
CA ALA A 208 -9.86 12.04 2.02
C ALA A 208 -11.27 12.65 1.95
N ALA A 209 -11.47 13.65 1.10
CA ALA A 209 -12.78 14.27 0.89
C ALA A 209 -13.79 13.37 0.16
N LEU A 210 -13.33 12.34 -0.55
CA LEU A 210 -14.18 11.40 -1.30
C LEU A 210 -14.57 10.15 -0.50
N TYR A 211 -13.75 9.74 0.48
CA TYR A 211 -14.09 8.61 1.35
C TYR A 211 -15.24 8.97 2.30
N ALA A 212 -16.06 7.98 2.62
CA ALA A 212 -17.20 8.16 3.53
C ALA A 212 -16.80 8.33 5.00
N ASP A 213 -15.73 7.65 5.43
CA ASP A 213 -15.16 7.71 6.78
C ASP A 213 -13.64 7.75 6.65
N CYS A 214 -13.07 8.96 6.67
CA CYS A 214 -11.64 9.18 6.51
C CYS A 214 -11.10 10.24 7.46
N GLU A 215 -10.04 9.89 8.14
CA GLU A 215 -9.17 10.82 8.85
C GLU A 215 -7.92 11.09 8.03
N LEU A 216 -7.65 12.35 7.70
CA LEU A 216 -6.41 12.80 7.09
C LEU A 216 -5.55 13.49 8.14
N ALA A 217 -4.42 12.89 8.51
CA ALA A 217 -3.41 13.50 9.36
C ALA A 217 -2.27 14.05 8.48
N VAL A 218 -2.19 15.38 8.39
CA VAL A 218 -1.08 16.07 7.73
C VAL A 218 0.02 16.30 8.75
N MET A 219 1.17 15.67 8.53
CA MET A 219 2.33 15.73 9.43
C MET A 219 3.25 16.87 9.01
N ARG A 220 3.37 17.86 9.89
CA ARG A 220 4.14 19.09 9.61
C ARG A 220 5.64 18.83 9.54
N GLY A 221 6.26 19.25 8.44
CA GLY A 221 7.69 19.10 8.20
C GLY A 221 8.10 17.67 7.87
N GLU A 222 7.18 16.75 7.68
CA GLU A 222 7.50 15.35 7.40
C GLU A 222 7.61 15.08 5.89
N THR A 223 8.47 14.12 5.54
CA THR A 223 8.80 13.74 4.17
C THR A 223 8.03 12.50 3.71
N HIS A 224 8.31 12.04 2.49
CA HIS A 224 7.76 10.79 1.94
C HIS A 224 8.09 9.55 2.76
N HIS A 225 9.22 9.54 3.48
CA HIS A 225 9.76 8.36 4.16
C HIS A 225 9.51 8.35 5.67
N TYR A 226 8.93 9.38 6.24
CA TYR A 226 8.67 9.50 7.68
C TYR A 226 9.95 9.36 8.52
N ASP A 227 11.01 10.03 8.09
CA ASP A 227 12.35 9.93 8.68
C ASP A 227 12.67 11.05 9.69
N ARG A 228 11.81 12.07 9.79
CA ARG A 228 11.99 13.18 10.72
C ARG A 228 11.22 13.00 12.03
N CYS A 229 9.97 12.57 11.97
CA CYS A 229 9.08 12.38 13.11
C CYS A 229 8.41 11.01 13.10
N PRO A 230 9.16 9.89 13.03
CA PRO A 230 8.57 8.56 12.92
C PRO A 230 7.66 8.20 14.09
N GLU A 231 7.96 8.65 15.31
CA GLU A 231 7.12 8.35 16.50
C GLU A 231 5.75 9.02 16.41
N GLU A 232 5.65 10.25 15.88
CA GLU A 232 4.35 10.90 15.66
C GLU A 232 3.48 10.08 14.70
N MET A 233 4.07 9.59 13.60
CA MET A 233 3.38 8.69 12.67
C MET A 233 2.88 7.42 13.38
N LEU A 234 3.74 6.79 14.19
CA LEU A 234 3.39 5.56 14.90
C LEU A 234 2.29 5.80 15.95
N ASP A 235 2.31 6.93 16.65
CA ASP A 235 1.27 7.29 17.63
C ASP A 235 -0.09 7.52 16.96
N LEU A 236 -0.14 8.14 15.79
CA LEU A 236 -1.36 8.29 15.00
C LEU A 236 -1.89 6.92 14.54
N ILE A 237 -1.01 6.02 14.12
CA ILE A 237 -1.39 4.64 13.76
C ILE A 237 -1.95 3.90 14.99
N ARG A 238 -1.28 3.96 16.14
CA ARG A 238 -1.77 3.33 17.39
C ARG A 238 -3.15 3.88 17.78
N ALA A 239 -3.33 5.19 17.74
CA ALA A 239 -4.61 5.83 18.05
C ALA A 239 -5.74 5.34 17.11
N PHE A 240 -5.46 5.24 15.83
CA PHE A 240 -6.40 4.71 14.85
C PHE A 240 -6.70 3.23 15.11
N CYS A 241 -5.67 2.39 15.34
CA CYS A 241 -5.83 0.98 15.68
C CYS A 241 -6.74 0.76 16.89
N ARG A 242 -6.53 1.51 17.98
CA ARG A 242 -7.41 1.45 19.18
C ARG A 242 -8.85 1.80 18.87
N ARG A 243 -9.10 2.75 17.95
CA ARG A 243 -10.45 3.17 17.56
C ARG A 243 -11.18 2.10 16.75
N ILE A 244 -10.48 1.34 15.91
CA ILE A 244 -11.07 0.37 14.98
C ILE A 244 -10.95 -1.09 15.46
N MET A 245 -10.32 -1.33 16.59
CA MET A 245 -10.25 -2.65 17.22
C MET A 245 -11.67 -3.13 17.53
N PRO A 246 -12.05 -4.36 17.10
CA PRO A 246 -13.39 -4.89 17.34
C PRO A 246 -13.70 -5.16 18.82
#